data_d040698d4d59300979d5298f5a98067c
#
_entry.id   d040698d4d59300979d5298f5a98067c
#
_cell.length_a   1.000
_cell.length_b   1.000
_cell.length_c   1.000
_cell.angle_alpha   90.00
_cell.angle_beta   90.00
_cell.angle_gamma   90.00
#
_symmetry.space_group_name_H-M   'P 1'
#
loop_
_entity.id
_entity.type
_entity.pdbx_description
1 polymer ?
#
loop_
_entity_poly.entity_id
_entity_poly.type
_entity_poly.pdbx_seq_one_letter_code
_entity_poly.pdbx_strand_id
1 'polypeptide(L)'
;MQNSTYLKKISKFSVFFIANIILLFVISLSTIYSATITKSEPFFIKEIIWFVLGLIVFVIVSLIDYRKYYKYSMAIYIFNIIMLLSVLVIGTSRLGAKRWIDLGPLALQPSEFSKLLLIFTFSAYLINNYSDKYTGFKAMFMCFLHIFPVFFLIAIEPDLGTSLVIILIYGMLLFLNKLEWKCIITVFASIAGLIPIAYKFLLKEYQKDRIDTFLNPESDALGTGWNITQSKIAIGSGKIFGKGFLNNTQGKLKYLPESHTDFIGSVFLEERGFIGGSMLLLI
;
A
#
# COMPACT_ATOMS: atom_id res chain seq x y z
N MET A 1 11.15 38.63 -4.87
CA MET A 1 10.63 38.23 -3.55
C MET A 1 10.07 36.78 -3.48
N GLN A 2 9.44 36.24 -4.53
CA GLN A 2 8.93 34.85 -4.53
C GLN A 2 10.03 33.79 -4.41
N ASN A 3 11.18 33.91 -5.07
CA ASN A 3 12.25 32.91 -5.02
C ASN A 3 12.86 32.69 -3.62
N SER A 4 12.89 33.72 -2.77
CA SER A 4 13.40 33.56 -1.41
C SER A 4 12.47 32.72 -0.51
N THR A 5 11.18 32.72 -0.81
CA THR A 5 10.17 31.91 -0.06
C THR A 5 10.25 30.44 -0.41
N TYR A 6 10.52 30.09 -1.68
CA TYR A 6 10.70 28.71 -2.13
C TYR A 6 11.99 28.09 -1.57
N LEU A 7 13.11 28.84 -1.61
CA LEU A 7 14.38 28.39 -1.03
C LEU A 7 14.27 28.17 0.48
N LYS A 8 13.56 29.05 1.21
CA LYS A 8 13.26 28.84 2.65
C LYS A 8 12.36 27.64 2.93
N LYS A 9 11.47 27.26 2.01
CA LYS A 9 10.67 26.04 2.16
C LYS A 9 11.52 24.79 1.96
N ILE A 10 12.40 24.76 0.96
CA ILE A 10 13.32 23.63 0.71
C ILE A 10 14.29 23.43 1.86
N SER A 11 14.80 24.51 2.47
CA SER A 11 15.70 24.43 3.63
C SER A 11 15.05 23.87 4.92
N LYS A 12 13.74 23.71 4.94
CA LYS A 12 12.99 23.12 6.07
C LYS A 12 12.86 21.59 5.98
N PHE A 13 13.30 20.96 4.91
CA PHE A 13 13.36 19.50 4.89
C PHE A 13 14.37 19.03 5.93
N SER A 14 13.92 18.15 6.81
CA SER A 14 14.82 17.48 7.74
C SER A 14 15.83 16.68 6.92
N VAL A 15 17.10 16.99 7.08
CA VAL A 15 18.21 16.23 6.45
C VAL A 15 18.11 14.75 6.81
N PHE A 16 17.68 14.47 8.04
CA PHE A 16 17.44 13.12 8.51
C PHE A 16 16.36 12.39 7.70
N PHE A 17 15.24 13.07 7.37
CA PHE A 17 14.18 12.47 6.56
C PHE A 17 14.64 12.14 5.13
N ILE A 18 15.39 13.06 4.51
CA ILE A 18 15.93 12.83 3.16
C ILE A 18 16.96 11.70 3.20
N ALA A 19 17.83 11.67 4.22
CA ALA A 19 18.82 10.62 4.39
C ALA A 19 18.17 9.24 4.52
N ASN A 20 17.07 9.12 5.28
CA ASN A 20 16.30 7.87 5.41
C ASN A 20 15.69 7.44 4.06
N ILE A 21 15.12 8.34 3.28
CA ILE A 21 14.58 8.01 1.95
C ILE A 21 15.70 7.46 1.04
N ILE A 22 16.85 8.12 1.02
CA ILE A 22 18.00 7.67 0.21
C ILE A 22 18.51 6.32 0.69
N LEU A 23 18.64 6.13 2.01
CA LEU A 23 19.09 4.88 2.61
C LEU A 23 18.16 3.72 2.28
N LEU A 24 16.85 3.91 2.43
CA LEU A 24 15.84 2.91 2.07
C LEU A 24 15.90 2.59 0.58
N PHE A 25 16.09 3.59 -0.28
CA PHE A 25 16.23 3.37 -1.72
C PHE A 25 17.49 2.55 -2.04
N VAL A 26 18.64 2.83 -1.43
CA VAL A 26 19.88 2.06 -1.64
C VAL A 26 19.69 0.61 -1.19
N ILE A 27 19.02 0.39 -0.05
CA ILE A 27 18.68 -0.95 0.44
C ILE A 27 17.76 -1.67 -0.56
N SER A 28 16.68 -1.02 -1.00
CA SER A 28 15.75 -1.56 -1.99
C SER A 28 16.49 -1.94 -3.27
N LEU A 29 17.26 -1.01 -3.83
CA LEU A 29 17.99 -1.19 -5.08
C LEU A 29 18.99 -2.36 -5.00
N SER A 30 19.74 -2.48 -3.89
CA SER A 30 20.66 -3.59 -3.67
C SER A 30 19.93 -4.93 -3.59
N THR A 31 18.77 -4.97 -2.94
CA THR A 31 17.99 -6.20 -2.78
C THR A 31 17.33 -6.62 -4.07
N ILE A 32 16.74 -5.68 -4.83
CA ILE A 32 16.16 -5.95 -6.15
C ILE A 32 17.23 -6.44 -7.12
N TYR A 33 18.41 -5.82 -7.12
CA TYR A 33 19.53 -6.27 -7.94
C TYR A 33 19.86 -7.73 -7.64
N SER A 34 20.01 -8.08 -6.36
CA SER A 34 20.29 -9.45 -5.96
C SER A 34 19.18 -10.44 -6.30
N ALA A 35 17.93 -10.05 -6.11
CA ALA A 35 16.76 -10.89 -6.41
C ALA A 35 16.55 -11.12 -7.90
N THR A 36 17.07 -10.23 -8.77
CA THR A 36 16.77 -10.24 -10.21
C THR A 36 17.98 -10.52 -11.09
N ILE A 37 19.17 -10.76 -10.53
CA ILE A 37 20.41 -10.98 -11.28
C ILE A 37 20.33 -12.15 -12.27
N THR A 38 19.46 -13.11 -12.04
CA THR A 38 19.21 -14.26 -12.93
C THR A 38 18.05 -14.05 -13.90
N LYS A 39 17.38 -12.88 -13.84
CA LYS A 39 16.22 -12.55 -14.69
C LYS A 39 16.67 -11.68 -15.87
N SER A 40 16.08 -11.90 -17.02
CA SER A 40 16.37 -11.11 -18.24
C SER A 40 15.73 -9.71 -18.22
N GLU A 41 14.74 -9.47 -17.36
CA GLU A 41 14.06 -8.18 -17.31
C GLU A 41 14.85 -7.13 -16.52
N PRO A 42 14.84 -5.86 -16.97
CA PRO A 42 15.59 -4.77 -16.34
C PRO A 42 14.88 -4.20 -15.11
N PHE A 43 14.53 -5.02 -14.11
CA PHE A 43 13.86 -4.57 -12.89
C PHE A 43 14.63 -3.47 -12.17
N PHE A 44 15.94 -3.60 -12.10
CA PHE A 44 16.84 -2.62 -11.49
C PHE A 44 16.72 -1.22 -12.13
N ILE A 45 16.64 -1.15 -13.46
CA ILE A 45 16.48 0.13 -14.19
C ILE A 45 15.08 0.69 -13.96
N LYS A 46 14.05 -0.16 -13.98
CA LYS A 46 12.67 0.25 -13.69
C LYS A 46 12.56 0.88 -12.30
N GLU A 47 13.22 0.31 -11.29
CA GLU A 47 13.23 0.84 -9.93
C GLU A 47 13.86 2.24 -9.85
N ILE A 48 15.00 2.46 -10.54
CA ILE A 48 15.61 3.78 -10.60
C ILE A 48 14.68 4.81 -11.24
N ILE A 49 14.02 4.45 -12.35
CA ILE A 49 13.08 5.34 -13.03
C ILE A 49 11.93 5.71 -12.11
N TRP A 50 11.32 4.74 -11.43
CA TRP A 50 10.24 4.99 -10.49
C TRP A 50 10.68 5.86 -9.31
N PHE A 51 11.87 5.64 -8.79
CA PHE A 51 12.41 6.47 -7.71
C PHE A 51 12.63 7.92 -8.15
N VAL A 52 13.21 8.15 -9.32
CA VAL A 52 13.41 9.50 -9.86
C VAL A 52 12.07 10.21 -10.10
N LEU A 53 11.10 9.51 -10.69
CA LEU A 53 9.75 10.06 -10.86
C LEU A 53 9.11 10.36 -9.51
N GLY A 54 9.24 9.46 -8.53
CA GLY A 54 8.75 9.67 -7.17
C GLY A 54 9.39 10.89 -6.50
N LEU A 55 10.69 11.11 -6.66
CA LEU A 55 11.38 12.30 -6.15
C LEU A 55 10.87 13.58 -6.79
N ILE A 56 10.65 13.58 -8.10
CA ILE A 56 10.08 14.75 -8.80
C ILE A 56 8.70 15.08 -8.23
N VAL A 57 7.82 14.09 -8.11
CA VAL A 57 6.48 14.25 -7.52
C VAL A 57 6.58 14.73 -6.06
N PHE A 58 7.48 14.13 -5.27
CA PHE A 58 7.73 14.54 -3.89
C PHE A 58 8.09 16.02 -3.79
N VAL A 59 9.03 16.50 -4.62
CA VAL A 59 9.43 17.92 -4.63
C VAL A 59 8.26 18.80 -5.03
N ILE A 60 7.53 18.48 -6.10
CA ILE A 60 6.37 19.26 -6.56
C ILE A 60 5.31 19.36 -5.45
N VAL A 61 4.92 18.23 -4.87
CA VAL A 61 3.86 18.16 -3.84
C VAL A 61 4.29 18.92 -2.58
N SER A 62 5.56 18.82 -2.18
CA SER A 62 6.08 19.48 -0.99
C SER A 62 6.15 21.02 -1.11
N LEU A 63 6.23 21.55 -2.33
CA LEU A 63 6.19 22.99 -2.58
C LEU A 63 4.76 23.56 -2.54
N ILE A 64 3.76 22.71 -2.68
CA ILE A 64 2.36 23.12 -2.64
C ILE A 64 1.91 23.30 -1.17
N ASP A 65 1.28 24.43 -0.87
CA ASP A 65 0.69 24.64 0.46
C ASP A 65 -0.48 23.67 0.67
N TYR A 66 -0.48 22.94 1.79
CA TYR A 66 -1.53 21.96 2.14
C TYR A 66 -2.94 22.58 2.18
N ARG A 67 -3.06 23.90 2.45
CA ARG A 67 -4.32 24.65 2.41
C ARG A 67 -4.97 24.65 1.03
N LYS A 68 -4.18 24.49 -0.03
CA LYS A 68 -4.70 24.37 -1.39
C LYS A 68 -5.41 23.02 -1.59
N TYR A 69 -4.90 21.95 -1.01
CA TYR A 69 -5.55 20.63 -1.06
C TYR A 69 -6.93 20.69 -0.42
N TYR A 70 -7.06 21.39 0.72
CA TYR A 70 -8.35 21.63 1.35
C TYR A 70 -9.31 22.40 0.43
N LYS A 71 -8.85 23.51 -0.16
CA LYS A 71 -9.66 24.35 -1.05
C LYS A 71 -10.16 23.57 -2.28
N TYR A 72 -9.33 22.71 -2.85
CA TYR A 72 -9.66 21.95 -4.07
C TYR A 72 -10.10 20.51 -3.78
N SER A 73 -10.45 20.20 -2.54
CA SER A 73 -10.79 18.84 -2.12
C SER A 73 -11.88 18.18 -2.96
N MET A 74 -12.91 18.92 -3.35
CA MET A 74 -13.98 18.39 -4.20
C MET A 74 -13.49 18.06 -5.62
N ALA A 75 -12.65 18.91 -6.20
CA ALA A 75 -12.05 18.63 -7.51
C ALA A 75 -11.14 17.40 -7.46
N ILE A 76 -10.36 17.26 -6.39
CA ILE A 76 -9.50 16.10 -6.14
C ILE A 76 -10.35 14.83 -5.97
N TYR A 77 -11.48 14.93 -5.28
CA TYR A 77 -12.39 13.80 -5.10
C TYR A 77 -13.01 13.34 -6.43
N ILE A 78 -13.50 14.29 -7.24
CA ILE A 78 -14.05 14.00 -8.57
C ILE A 78 -12.96 13.39 -9.47
N PHE A 79 -11.74 13.93 -9.45
CA PHE A 79 -10.60 13.39 -10.20
C PHE A 79 -10.31 11.94 -9.77
N ASN A 80 -10.33 11.65 -8.47
CA ASN A 80 -10.14 10.29 -7.95
C ASN A 80 -11.21 9.33 -8.49
N ILE A 81 -12.48 9.71 -8.46
CA ILE A 81 -13.57 8.90 -9.01
C ILE A 81 -13.38 8.66 -10.51
N ILE A 82 -13.05 9.70 -11.29
CA ILE A 82 -12.84 9.58 -12.74
C ILE A 82 -11.66 8.63 -13.02
N MET A 83 -10.57 8.74 -12.25
CA MET A 83 -9.39 7.90 -12.38
C MET A 83 -9.72 6.42 -12.11
N LEU A 84 -10.53 6.11 -11.10
CA LEU A 84 -10.99 4.75 -10.83
C LEU A 84 -11.94 4.24 -11.93
N LEU A 85 -12.88 5.07 -12.38
CA LEU A 85 -13.78 4.70 -13.48
C LEU A 85 -13.01 4.42 -14.77
N SER A 86 -11.92 5.13 -15.03
CA SER A 86 -11.10 4.90 -16.22
C SER A 86 -10.50 3.49 -16.28
N VAL A 87 -10.18 2.88 -15.12
CA VAL A 87 -9.70 1.49 -15.06
C VAL A 87 -10.75 0.51 -15.59
N LEU A 88 -12.02 0.72 -15.28
CA LEU A 88 -13.10 -0.15 -15.73
C LEU A 88 -13.23 -0.14 -17.25
N VAL A 89 -12.92 1.00 -17.90
CA VAL A 89 -13.03 1.18 -19.35
C VAL A 89 -11.75 0.75 -20.06
N ILE A 90 -10.62 1.35 -19.75
CA ILE A 90 -9.33 1.19 -20.46
C ILE A 90 -8.31 0.32 -19.73
N GLY A 91 -8.62 -0.18 -18.54
CA GLY A 91 -7.69 -0.98 -17.76
C GLY A 91 -7.33 -2.31 -18.42
N THR A 92 -6.12 -2.78 -18.16
CA THR A 92 -5.60 -4.06 -18.59
C THR A 92 -5.77 -5.11 -17.50
N SER A 93 -6.05 -6.35 -17.92
CA SER A 93 -6.21 -7.47 -16.99
C SER A 93 -4.86 -8.14 -16.75
N ARG A 94 -4.44 -8.19 -15.49
CA ARG A 94 -3.25 -8.94 -15.04
C ARG A 94 -3.64 -9.86 -13.90
N LEU A 95 -3.22 -11.12 -13.95
CA LEU A 95 -3.56 -12.14 -12.95
C LEU A 95 -5.07 -12.26 -12.67
N GLY A 96 -5.89 -12.11 -13.72
CA GLY A 96 -7.35 -12.27 -13.63
C GLY A 96 -8.12 -11.05 -13.07
N ALA A 97 -7.46 -9.92 -12.83
CA ALA A 97 -8.09 -8.70 -12.35
C ALA A 97 -7.71 -7.48 -13.21
N LYS A 98 -8.70 -6.67 -13.55
CA LYS A 98 -8.55 -5.44 -14.35
C LYS A 98 -8.28 -4.28 -13.40
N ARG A 99 -7.00 -3.92 -13.19
CA ARG A 99 -6.58 -2.94 -12.17
C ARG A 99 -5.53 -1.95 -12.67
N TRP A 100 -4.94 -2.19 -13.81
CA TRP A 100 -3.79 -1.48 -14.31
C TRP A 100 -4.11 -0.70 -15.58
N ILE A 101 -3.51 0.48 -15.71
CA ILE A 101 -3.49 1.25 -16.95
C ILE A 101 -2.06 1.21 -17.47
N ASP A 102 -1.87 0.62 -18.65
CA ASP A 102 -0.57 0.53 -19.28
C ASP A 102 -0.23 1.85 -19.97
N LEU A 103 0.89 2.44 -19.58
CA LEU A 103 1.45 3.67 -20.14
C LEU A 103 2.77 3.37 -20.89
N GLY A 104 2.75 2.37 -21.76
CA GLY A 104 3.92 1.88 -22.47
C GLY A 104 4.82 1.04 -21.55
N PRO A 105 6.05 1.45 -21.25
CA PRO A 105 6.96 0.68 -20.38
C PRO A 105 6.55 0.69 -18.91
N LEU A 106 5.64 1.57 -18.53
CA LEU A 106 5.16 1.78 -17.15
C LEU A 106 3.70 1.33 -17.04
N ALA A 107 3.33 0.80 -15.89
CA ALA A 107 1.96 0.47 -15.56
C ALA A 107 1.55 1.27 -14.30
N LEU A 108 0.40 1.93 -14.37
CA LEU A 108 -0.15 2.72 -13.27
C LEU A 108 -1.36 2.00 -12.70
N GLN A 109 -1.42 1.89 -11.37
CA GLN A 109 -2.58 1.36 -10.65
C GLN A 109 -3.30 2.52 -9.94
N PRO A 110 -4.46 2.97 -10.44
CA PRO A 110 -5.20 4.09 -9.89
C PRO A 110 -5.61 3.93 -8.43
N SER A 111 -5.94 2.72 -7.99
CA SER A 111 -6.30 2.45 -6.60
C SER A 111 -5.18 2.74 -5.60
N GLU A 112 -3.91 2.69 -6.01
CA GLU A 112 -2.78 3.09 -5.17
C GLU A 112 -2.79 4.59 -4.86
N PHE A 113 -3.06 5.42 -5.88
CA PHE A 113 -3.18 6.87 -5.71
C PHE A 113 -4.44 7.25 -4.95
N SER A 114 -5.53 6.49 -5.14
CA SER A 114 -6.81 6.73 -4.45
C SER A 114 -6.67 6.75 -2.93
N LYS A 115 -5.80 5.95 -2.34
CA LYS A 115 -5.54 5.96 -0.89
C LYS A 115 -5.10 7.35 -0.42
N LEU A 116 -4.14 7.95 -1.13
CA LEU A 116 -3.61 9.27 -0.80
C LEU A 116 -4.64 10.38 -1.06
N LEU A 117 -5.27 10.35 -2.23
CA LEU A 117 -6.28 11.35 -2.60
C LEU A 117 -7.47 11.32 -1.64
N LEU A 118 -7.86 10.12 -1.18
CA LEU A 118 -8.93 9.95 -0.21
C LEU A 118 -8.57 10.54 1.16
N ILE A 119 -7.34 10.38 1.63
CA ILE A 119 -6.89 11.00 2.90
C ILE A 119 -7.10 12.51 2.83
N PHE A 120 -6.68 13.17 1.74
CA PHE A 120 -6.87 14.62 1.59
C PHE A 120 -8.34 15.01 1.53
N THR A 121 -9.13 14.33 0.72
CA THR A 121 -10.53 14.69 0.49
C THR A 121 -11.41 14.38 1.68
N PHE A 122 -11.18 13.26 2.34
CA PHE A 122 -11.93 12.88 3.52
C PHE A 122 -11.56 13.72 4.75
N SER A 123 -10.29 14.08 4.92
CA SER A 123 -9.88 15.03 5.95
C SER A 123 -10.57 16.40 5.77
N ALA A 124 -10.64 16.89 4.54
CA ALA A 124 -11.37 18.13 4.23
C ALA A 124 -12.89 17.98 4.50
N TYR A 125 -13.48 16.85 4.15
CA TYR A 125 -14.88 16.55 4.42
C TYR A 125 -15.17 16.55 5.93
N LEU A 126 -14.31 15.94 6.73
CA LEU A 126 -14.43 15.90 8.18
C LEU A 126 -14.39 17.31 8.78
N ILE A 127 -13.46 18.16 8.35
CA ILE A 127 -13.35 19.55 8.84
C ILE A 127 -14.65 20.32 8.53
N ASN A 128 -15.23 20.13 7.35
CA ASN A 128 -16.42 20.88 6.93
C ASN A 128 -17.71 20.41 7.57
N ASN A 129 -17.84 19.11 7.86
CA ASN A 129 -19.14 18.51 8.18
C ASN A 129 -19.21 17.91 9.58
N TYR A 130 -18.06 17.67 10.23
CA TYR A 130 -18.03 16.89 11.46
C TYR A 130 -17.98 17.75 12.75
N SER A 131 -17.78 19.08 12.65
CA SER A 131 -17.40 19.87 13.83
C SER A 131 -18.48 19.96 14.91
N ASP A 132 -19.79 20.05 14.56
CA ASP A 132 -20.85 20.21 15.60
C ASP A 132 -22.25 19.71 15.18
N LYS A 133 -22.45 19.33 13.92
CA LYS A 133 -23.77 18.96 13.41
C LYS A 133 -24.14 17.50 13.58
N TYR A 134 -23.17 16.62 13.59
CA TYR A 134 -23.40 15.17 13.63
C TYR A 134 -22.48 14.51 14.64
N THR A 135 -23.07 13.79 15.58
CA THR A 135 -22.38 12.96 16.58
C THR A 135 -22.78 11.50 16.41
N GLY A 136 -21.96 10.61 16.95
CA GLY A 136 -22.27 9.18 17.00
C GLY A 136 -22.44 8.50 15.64
N PHE A 137 -23.38 7.59 15.57
CA PHE A 137 -23.62 6.74 14.38
C PHE A 137 -24.05 7.50 13.13
N LYS A 138 -24.79 8.60 13.29
CA LYS A 138 -25.23 9.42 12.14
C LYS A 138 -24.02 10.06 11.46
N ALA A 139 -23.09 10.60 12.23
CA ALA A 139 -21.86 11.17 11.70
C ALA A 139 -21.02 10.09 10.97
N MET A 140 -20.87 8.94 11.59
CA MET A 140 -20.17 7.81 11.00
C MET A 140 -20.79 7.39 9.66
N PHE A 141 -22.12 7.26 9.59
CA PHE A 141 -22.80 6.88 8.36
C PHE A 141 -22.66 7.93 7.24
N MET A 142 -22.76 9.22 7.57
CA MET A 142 -22.54 10.30 6.60
C MET A 142 -21.11 10.34 6.07
N CYS A 143 -20.14 10.09 6.94
CA CYS A 143 -18.73 9.95 6.55
C CYS A 143 -18.52 8.72 5.66
N PHE A 144 -19.20 7.61 5.96
CA PHE A 144 -19.14 6.41 5.13
C PHE A 144 -19.69 6.67 3.73
N LEU A 145 -20.78 7.42 3.58
CA LEU A 145 -21.32 7.79 2.26
C LEU A 145 -20.31 8.56 1.39
N HIS A 146 -19.41 9.33 2.00
CA HIS A 146 -18.35 10.01 1.25
C HIS A 146 -17.30 9.02 0.72
N ILE A 147 -16.96 7.98 1.50
CA ILE A 147 -15.93 6.98 1.15
C ILE A 147 -16.51 5.87 0.28
N PHE A 148 -17.78 5.56 0.42
CA PHE A 148 -18.43 4.44 -0.22
C PHE A 148 -18.22 4.36 -1.75
N PRO A 149 -18.32 5.46 -2.53
CA PRO A 149 -18.07 5.40 -3.97
C PRO A 149 -16.66 4.92 -4.33
N VAL A 150 -15.64 5.41 -3.61
CA VAL A 150 -14.25 5.00 -3.83
C VAL A 150 -14.06 3.54 -3.44
N PHE A 151 -14.55 3.16 -2.26
CA PHE A 151 -14.51 1.78 -1.78
C PHE A 151 -15.19 0.82 -2.76
N PHE A 152 -16.38 1.17 -3.23
CA PHE A 152 -17.18 0.34 -4.14
C PHE A 152 -16.49 0.14 -5.50
N LEU A 153 -15.93 1.20 -6.07
CA LEU A 153 -15.19 1.10 -7.34
C LEU A 153 -13.99 0.17 -7.22
N ILE A 154 -13.20 0.31 -6.15
CA ILE A 154 -12.04 -0.56 -5.91
C ILE A 154 -12.47 -2.01 -5.64
N ALA A 155 -13.58 -2.22 -4.94
CA ALA A 155 -14.12 -3.55 -4.68
C ALA A 155 -14.58 -4.26 -5.96
N ILE A 156 -15.12 -3.52 -6.95
CA ILE A 156 -15.49 -4.05 -8.28
C ILE A 156 -14.27 -4.48 -9.08
N GLU A 157 -13.10 -3.84 -8.88
CA GLU A 157 -11.82 -4.23 -9.48
C GLU A 157 -11.23 -5.54 -8.92
N PRO A 158 -11.97 -6.36 -8.24
CA PRO A 158 -11.71 -7.38 -7.20
C PRO A 158 -10.42 -7.18 -6.40
N ASP A 159 -10.17 -5.93 -5.97
CA ASP A 159 -9.02 -5.56 -5.13
C ASP A 159 -9.40 -5.47 -3.65
N LEU A 160 -9.54 -6.63 -3.01
CA LEU A 160 -9.88 -6.70 -1.59
C LEU A 160 -8.82 -6.08 -0.68
N GLY A 161 -7.53 -6.23 -1.03
CA GLY A 161 -6.44 -5.68 -0.22
C GLY A 161 -6.56 -4.16 -0.10
N THR A 162 -6.64 -3.47 -1.24
CA THR A 162 -6.80 -2.01 -1.26
C THR A 162 -8.13 -1.58 -0.68
N SER A 163 -9.22 -2.31 -0.91
CA SER A 163 -10.53 -2.02 -0.30
C SER A 163 -10.49 -2.04 1.23
N LEU A 164 -9.79 -3.01 1.82
CA LEU A 164 -9.58 -3.07 3.28
C LEU A 164 -8.74 -1.89 3.78
N VAL A 165 -7.70 -1.49 3.05
CA VAL A 165 -6.90 -0.30 3.39
C VAL A 165 -7.76 0.96 3.39
N ILE A 166 -8.69 1.12 2.44
CA ILE A 166 -9.63 2.25 2.41
C ILE A 166 -10.50 2.27 3.68
N ILE A 167 -11.00 1.12 4.13
CA ILE A 167 -11.77 1.02 5.37
C ILE A 167 -10.92 1.35 6.59
N LEU A 168 -9.65 0.93 6.62
CA LEU A 168 -8.71 1.28 7.68
C LEU A 168 -8.43 2.80 7.72
N ILE A 169 -8.21 3.44 6.56
CA ILE A 169 -8.05 4.90 6.46
C ILE A 169 -9.30 5.60 7.01
N TYR A 170 -10.49 5.14 6.65
CA TYR A 170 -11.75 5.66 7.17
C TYR A 170 -11.82 5.58 8.69
N GLY A 171 -11.60 4.39 9.25
CA GLY A 171 -11.64 4.17 10.70
C GLY A 171 -10.61 5.01 11.44
N MET A 172 -9.38 5.11 10.92
CA MET A 172 -8.30 5.87 11.54
C MET A 172 -8.58 7.38 11.55
N LEU A 173 -9.08 7.93 10.45
CA LEU A 173 -9.42 9.35 10.38
C LEU A 173 -10.62 9.70 11.26
N LEU A 174 -11.61 8.83 11.39
CA LEU A 174 -12.70 9.01 12.35
C LEU A 174 -12.20 8.95 13.80
N PHE A 175 -11.31 8.02 14.11
CA PHE A 175 -10.69 7.92 15.42
C PHE A 175 -9.93 9.20 15.79
N LEU A 176 -9.14 9.74 14.88
CA LEU A 176 -8.40 11.00 15.07
C LEU A 176 -9.35 12.20 15.27
N ASN A 177 -10.55 12.15 14.69
CA ASN A 177 -11.58 13.18 14.87
C ASN A 177 -12.46 12.95 16.12
N LYS A 178 -11.98 12.19 17.10
CA LYS A 178 -12.66 11.97 18.40
C LYS A 178 -14.06 11.33 18.26
N LEU A 179 -14.22 10.40 17.34
CA LEU A 179 -15.42 9.57 17.28
C LEU A 179 -15.65 8.89 18.65
N GLU A 180 -16.91 8.81 19.06
CA GLU A 180 -17.29 8.17 20.32
C GLU A 180 -16.83 6.69 20.34
N TRP A 181 -16.20 6.27 21.43
CA TRP A 181 -15.73 4.89 21.61
C TRP A 181 -16.83 3.84 21.41
N LYS A 182 -18.07 4.18 21.78
CA LYS A 182 -19.23 3.30 21.54
C LYS A 182 -19.41 2.97 20.07
N CYS A 183 -19.25 3.95 19.18
CA CYS A 183 -19.34 3.73 17.74
C CYS A 183 -18.22 2.83 17.23
N ILE A 184 -16.99 3.06 17.70
CA ILE A 184 -15.82 2.24 17.32
C ILE A 184 -16.03 0.78 17.75
N ILE A 185 -16.37 0.56 19.02
CA ILE A 185 -16.62 -0.78 19.57
C ILE A 185 -17.75 -1.48 18.81
N THR A 186 -18.86 -0.76 18.53
CA THR A 186 -19.98 -1.35 17.80
C THR A 186 -19.58 -1.77 16.38
N VAL A 187 -18.78 -0.94 15.68
CA VAL A 187 -18.29 -1.30 14.34
C VAL A 187 -17.39 -2.53 14.39
N PHE A 188 -16.42 -2.56 15.31
CA PHE A 188 -15.55 -3.73 15.45
C PHE A 188 -16.34 -5.00 15.83
N ALA A 189 -17.28 -4.89 16.75
CA ALA A 189 -18.16 -6.00 17.13
C ALA A 189 -19.03 -6.46 15.95
N SER A 190 -19.58 -5.53 15.17
CA SER A 190 -20.38 -5.86 13.99
C SER A 190 -19.54 -6.54 12.90
N ILE A 191 -18.31 -6.04 12.63
CA ILE A 191 -17.38 -6.67 11.68
C ILE A 191 -17.03 -8.09 12.17
N ALA A 192 -16.66 -8.25 13.43
CA ALA A 192 -16.34 -9.55 14.01
C ALA A 192 -17.51 -10.55 13.89
N GLY A 193 -18.74 -10.09 14.15
CA GLY A 193 -19.95 -10.90 13.97
C GLY A 193 -20.28 -11.23 12.52
N LEU A 194 -19.91 -10.36 11.57
CA LEU A 194 -20.14 -10.58 10.16
C LEU A 194 -19.08 -11.46 9.49
N ILE A 195 -17.88 -11.61 10.07
CA ILE A 195 -16.81 -12.45 9.50
C ILE A 195 -17.27 -13.88 9.20
N PRO A 196 -17.90 -14.63 10.12
CA PRO A 196 -18.36 -15.99 9.83
C PRO A 196 -19.41 -16.04 8.72
N ILE A 197 -20.30 -15.05 8.67
CA ILE A 197 -21.34 -14.94 7.66
C ILE A 197 -20.73 -14.65 6.29
N ALA A 198 -19.79 -13.69 6.24
CA ALA A 198 -19.08 -13.33 5.02
C ALA A 198 -18.26 -14.53 4.50
N TYR A 199 -17.54 -15.23 5.37
CA TYR A 199 -16.77 -16.41 5.01
C TYR A 199 -17.67 -17.49 4.37
N LYS A 200 -18.84 -17.74 4.94
CA LYS A 200 -19.74 -18.80 4.46
C LYS A 200 -20.47 -18.43 3.17
N PHE A 201 -20.94 -17.18 3.03
CA PHE A 201 -21.92 -16.80 2.01
C PHE A 201 -21.43 -15.76 0.99
N LEU A 202 -20.44 -14.93 1.34
CA LEU A 202 -20.05 -13.79 0.51
C LEU A 202 -18.69 -13.97 -0.17
N LEU A 203 -17.76 -14.71 0.45
CA LEU A 203 -16.42 -14.88 -0.11
C LEU A 203 -16.43 -15.89 -1.25
N LYS A 204 -15.72 -15.54 -2.33
CA LYS A 204 -15.41 -16.47 -3.42
C LYS A 204 -14.38 -17.51 -2.97
N GLU A 205 -14.34 -18.66 -3.63
CA GLU A 205 -13.45 -19.76 -3.27
C GLU A 205 -11.98 -19.30 -3.15
N TYR A 206 -11.44 -18.58 -4.12
CA TYR A 206 -10.06 -18.09 -4.06
C TYR A 206 -9.77 -17.18 -2.85
N GLN A 207 -10.79 -16.52 -2.29
CA GLN A 207 -10.66 -15.68 -1.10
C GLN A 207 -10.65 -16.50 0.18
N LYS A 208 -11.47 -17.56 0.22
CA LYS A 208 -11.45 -18.55 1.29
C LYS A 208 -10.11 -19.28 1.31
N ASP A 209 -9.65 -19.74 0.15
CA ASP A 209 -8.34 -20.42 0.01
C ASP A 209 -7.20 -19.57 0.55
N ARG A 210 -7.23 -18.25 0.32
CA ARG A 210 -6.22 -17.33 0.89
C ARG A 210 -6.26 -17.27 2.42
N ILE A 211 -7.47 -17.25 3.01
CA ILE A 211 -7.63 -17.25 4.47
C ILE A 211 -7.18 -18.59 5.04
N ASP A 212 -7.61 -19.67 4.44
CA ASP A 212 -7.30 -21.03 4.90
C ASP A 212 -5.80 -21.31 4.78
N THR A 213 -5.17 -20.93 3.68
CA THR A 213 -3.73 -21.03 3.48
C THR A 213 -2.94 -20.13 4.45
N PHE A 214 -3.46 -18.97 4.79
CA PHE A 214 -2.82 -18.10 5.79
C PHE A 214 -2.85 -18.71 7.19
N LEU A 215 -3.99 -19.33 7.57
CA LEU A 215 -4.16 -19.98 8.86
C LEU A 215 -3.41 -21.32 8.93
N ASN A 216 -3.39 -22.05 7.83
CA ASN A 216 -2.74 -23.35 7.72
C ASN A 216 -2.02 -23.49 6.37
N PRO A 217 -0.76 -22.97 6.26
CA PRO A 217 0.00 -23.01 5.00
C PRO A 217 0.27 -24.44 4.48
N GLU A 218 0.22 -25.44 5.35
CA GLU A 218 0.46 -26.83 4.99
C GLU A 218 -0.69 -27.43 4.17
N SER A 219 -1.89 -26.85 4.25
CA SER A 219 -3.05 -27.30 3.48
C SER A 219 -2.91 -27.07 1.98
N ASP A 220 -2.06 -26.12 1.56
CA ASP A 220 -1.78 -25.81 0.15
C ASP A 220 -0.28 -25.93 -0.14
N ALA A 221 0.24 -27.15 -0.03
CA ALA A 221 1.67 -27.44 -0.16
C ALA A 221 2.26 -27.20 -1.56
N LEU A 222 1.45 -26.95 -2.60
CA LEU A 222 1.90 -26.72 -3.99
C LEU A 222 1.54 -25.35 -4.52
N GLY A 223 0.71 -24.56 -3.84
CA GLY A 223 0.26 -23.23 -4.25
C GLY A 223 0.80 -22.11 -3.38
N THR A 224 -0.11 -21.27 -2.88
CA THR A 224 0.26 -20.11 -2.05
C THR A 224 0.91 -20.50 -0.74
N GLY A 225 0.57 -21.65 -0.16
CA GLY A 225 1.20 -22.22 1.05
C GLY A 225 2.67 -22.55 0.83
N TRP A 226 3.04 -23.05 -0.36
CA TRP A 226 4.44 -23.24 -0.75
C TRP A 226 5.24 -21.96 -0.65
N ASN A 227 4.71 -20.84 -1.20
CA ASN A 227 5.37 -19.55 -1.19
C ASN A 227 5.64 -19.04 0.23
N ILE A 228 4.64 -19.17 1.12
CA ILE A 228 4.76 -18.80 2.53
C ILE A 228 5.84 -19.66 3.21
N THR A 229 5.85 -20.94 2.96
CA THR A 229 6.82 -21.88 3.52
C THR A 229 8.24 -21.57 3.04
N GLN A 230 8.43 -21.37 1.73
CA GLN A 230 9.74 -21.00 1.18
C GLN A 230 10.22 -19.64 1.68
N SER A 231 9.30 -18.68 1.87
CA SER A 231 9.59 -17.39 2.50
C SER A 231 10.13 -17.57 3.94
N LYS A 232 9.46 -18.39 4.75
CA LYS A 232 9.91 -18.71 6.13
C LYS A 232 11.29 -19.40 6.13
N ILE A 233 11.52 -20.32 5.19
CA ILE A 233 12.81 -20.99 5.04
C ILE A 233 13.90 -19.99 4.66
N ALA A 234 13.62 -19.08 3.70
CA ALA A 234 14.56 -18.03 3.32
C ALA A 234 14.97 -17.18 4.52
N ILE A 235 13.99 -16.63 5.25
CA ILE A 235 14.19 -15.79 6.43
C ILE A 235 14.99 -16.55 7.50
N GLY A 236 14.56 -17.76 7.84
CA GLY A 236 15.22 -18.59 8.87
C GLY A 236 16.66 -18.97 8.50
N SER A 237 16.91 -19.20 7.21
CA SER A 237 18.26 -19.55 6.72
C SER A 237 19.27 -18.39 6.82
N GLY A 238 18.80 -17.14 6.90
CA GLY A 238 19.61 -15.94 7.11
C GLY A 238 20.22 -15.85 8.51
N LYS A 239 19.66 -16.55 9.50
CA LYS A 239 20.17 -16.55 10.89
C LYS A 239 20.38 -15.12 11.42
N ILE A 240 21.44 -14.89 12.21
CA ILE A 240 21.75 -13.61 12.83
C ILE A 240 22.41 -12.64 11.83
N PHE A 241 23.40 -13.09 11.07
CA PHE A 241 24.26 -12.23 10.24
C PHE A 241 23.90 -12.24 8.74
N GLY A 242 23.01 -13.13 8.31
CA GLY A 242 22.71 -13.35 6.91
C GLY A 242 23.73 -14.24 6.19
N LYS A 243 23.38 -14.64 4.96
CA LYS A 243 24.26 -15.42 4.07
C LYS A 243 25.24 -14.54 3.29
N GLY A 244 25.10 -13.23 3.39
CA GLY A 244 25.86 -12.25 2.60
C GLY A 244 25.16 -11.82 1.32
N PHE A 245 25.58 -10.68 0.81
CA PHE A 245 25.03 -10.09 -0.42
C PHE A 245 25.23 -11.02 -1.61
N LEU A 246 24.20 -11.12 -2.46
CA LEU A 246 24.16 -12.04 -3.61
C LEU A 246 24.14 -13.53 -3.26
N ASN A 247 23.92 -13.91 -2.02
CA ASN A 247 23.89 -15.32 -1.60
C ASN A 247 22.47 -15.80 -1.25
N ASN A 248 21.44 -15.15 -1.81
CA ASN A 248 20.09 -15.67 -1.68
C ASN A 248 19.94 -16.97 -2.50
N THR A 249 19.53 -18.04 -1.85
CA THR A 249 19.38 -19.35 -2.47
C THR A 249 17.94 -19.57 -2.95
N GLN A 250 16.96 -19.14 -2.17
CA GLN A 250 15.55 -19.39 -2.48
C GLN A 250 15.07 -18.61 -3.71
N GLY A 251 15.52 -17.37 -3.89
CA GLY A 251 15.21 -16.57 -5.07
C GLY A 251 15.95 -17.07 -6.33
N LYS A 252 17.26 -17.35 -6.23
CA LYS A 252 18.06 -17.81 -7.36
C LYS A 252 17.66 -19.20 -7.88
N LEU A 253 17.31 -20.11 -7.00
CA LEU A 253 16.84 -21.45 -7.37
C LEU A 253 15.39 -21.47 -7.80
N LYS A 254 14.71 -20.31 -7.88
CA LYS A 254 13.32 -20.17 -8.25
C LYS A 254 12.32 -20.92 -7.35
N TYR A 255 12.72 -21.25 -6.12
CA TYR A 255 11.82 -21.84 -5.13
C TYR A 255 10.83 -20.81 -4.58
N LEU A 256 11.19 -19.53 -4.60
CA LEU A 256 10.35 -18.42 -4.18
C LEU A 256 9.94 -17.59 -5.42
N PRO A 257 8.73 -17.82 -5.97
CA PRO A 257 8.17 -16.99 -7.03
C PRO A 257 7.99 -15.56 -6.51
N GLU A 258 7.96 -14.58 -7.43
CA GLU A 258 7.78 -13.15 -7.08
C GLU A 258 8.73 -12.66 -5.97
N SER A 259 9.95 -13.21 -5.93
CA SER A 259 10.98 -12.86 -4.94
C SER A 259 11.43 -11.39 -5.02
N HIS A 260 11.11 -10.70 -6.10
CA HIS A 260 11.50 -9.30 -6.36
C HIS A 260 10.36 -8.30 -6.07
N THR A 261 9.18 -8.77 -5.74
CA THR A 261 7.97 -7.98 -5.40
C THR A 261 7.45 -8.40 -4.02
N ASP A 262 6.57 -9.37 -3.97
CA ASP A 262 5.82 -9.76 -2.78
C ASP A 262 6.71 -10.34 -1.67
N PHE A 263 7.81 -11.00 -2.04
CA PHE A 263 8.74 -11.66 -1.11
C PHE A 263 10.12 -11.02 -1.05
N ILE A 264 10.26 -9.76 -1.45
CA ILE A 264 11.56 -9.06 -1.42
C ILE A 264 12.16 -8.98 -0.02
N GLY A 265 11.29 -8.85 1.01
CA GLY A 265 11.70 -8.88 2.41
C GLY A 265 12.36 -10.20 2.81
N SER A 266 11.93 -11.33 2.24
CA SER A 266 12.52 -12.64 2.50
C SER A 266 13.93 -12.74 1.93
N VAL A 267 14.16 -12.20 0.72
CA VAL A 267 15.48 -12.11 0.10
C VAL A 267 16.42 -11.24 0.93
N PHE A 268 15.92 -10.08 1.36
CA PHE A 268 16.70 -9.17 2.21
C PHE A 268 17.13 -9.84 3.53
N LEU A 269 16.19 -10.51 4.21
CA LEU A 269 16.45 -11.18 5.48
C LEU A 269 17.33 -12.44 5.31
N GLU A 270 17.23 -13.15 4.20
CA GLU A 270 18.15 -14.26 3.87
C GLU A 270 19.59 -13.75 3.74
N GLU A 271 19.80 -12.60 3.09
CA GLU A 271 21.14 -12.04 2.83
C GLU A 271 21.72 -11.27 4.00
N ARG A 272 20.90 -10.54 4.78
CA ARG A 272 21.32 -9.62 5.86
C ARG A 272 21.03 -10.16 7.26
N GLY A 273 20.24 -11.21 7.38
CA GLY A 273 19.90 -11.85 8.64
C GLY A 273 19.04 -10.98 9.57
N PHE A 274 18.97 -11.41 10.82
CA PHE A 274 18.21 -10.73 11.87
C PHE A 274 18.71 -9.29 12.14
N ILE A 275 20.05 -9.10 12.13
CA ILE A 275 20.63 -7.77 12.36
C ILE A 275 20.20 -6.80 11.25
N GLY A 276 20.32 -7.22 9.97
CA GLY A 276 19.86 -6.37 8.86
C GLY A 276 18.38 -6.03 8.92
N GLY A 277 17.54 -7.01 9.27
CA GLY A 277 16.10 -6.79 9.48
C GLY A 277 15.80 -5.82 10.61
N SER A 278 16.49 -5.96 11.76
CA SER A 278 16.34 -5.04 12.88
C SER A 278 16.79 -3.62 12.53
N MET A 279 17.88 -3.46 11.80
CA MET A 279 18.32 -2.15 11.32
C MET A 279 17.29 -1.52 10.37
N LEU A 280 16.70 -2.30 9.46
CA LEU A 280 15.66 -1.81 8.55
C LEU A 280 14.43 -1.29 9.30
N LEU A 281 14.05 -1.92 10.41
CA LEU A 281 12.92 -1.49 11.24
C LEU A 281 13.22 -0.23 12.08
N LEU A 282 14.50 0.09 12.32
CA LEU A 282 14.93 1.27 13.07
C LEU A 282 15.11 2.51 12.20
N ILE A 283 15.19 2.36 10.87
CA ILE A 283 15.23 3.44 9.87
C ILE A 283 13.83 4.04 9.68
#